data_2f9a0801ee6c9dd524bd4756c0c06565
#
_entry.id   2f9a0801ee6c9dd524bd4756c0c06565
#
_cell.length_a   1.000
_cell.length_b   1.000
_cell.length_c   1.000
_cell.angle_alpha   90.00
_cell.angle_beta   90.00
_cell.angle_gamma   90.00
#
_symmetry.space_group_name_H-M   'P 1'
#
loop_
_entity.id
_entity.type
_entity.pdbx_description
1 polymer ?
#
loop_
_entity_poly.entity_id
_entity_poly.type
_entity_poly.pdbx_seq_one_letter_code
_entity_poly.pdbx_strand_id
1 'polypeptide(L)'
;MDIKELKPTSIWHYFDAITGVPRPSKKEERIREFLLNFAKEQNLEVKVDKTGNVVITKEATPGCEGAPTVILQAHMDMVCEKNGDVKHDFERDPIETYIDGEWVKARGTTLG
;
A
#
# COMPACT_ATOMS: atom_id res chain seq x y z
N MET A 1 11.56 18.40 1.05
CA MET A 1 11.03 17.68 -0.12
C MET A 1 10.04 16.63 0.37
N ASP A 2 8.90 16.57 -0.27
CA ASP A 2 7.89 15.53 0.00
C ASP A 2 8.23 14.26 -0.76
N ILE A 3 7.93 13.09 -0.20
CA ILE A 3 8.21 11.82 -0.88
C ILE A 3 7.48 11.70 -2.24
N LYS A 4 6.34 12.36 -2.40
CA LYS A 4 5.59 12.40 -3.65
C LYS A 4 6.34 13.07 -4.80
N GLU A 5 7.36 13.84 -4.50
CA GLU A 5 8.20 14.49 -5.51
C GLU A 5 9.32 13.59 -6.00
N LEU A 6 9.55 12.46 -5.35
CA LEU A 6 10.55 11.48 -5.77
C LEU A 6 10.17 10.80 -7.08
N LYS A 7 11.17 10.28 -7.77
CA LYS A 7 11.01 9.57 -9.06
C LYS A 7 11.24 8.07 -8.87
N PRO A 8 10.48 7.20 -9.51
CA PRO A 8 9.31 7.48 -10.38
C PRO A 8 8.11 8.01 -9.58
N THR A 9 7.48 9.06 -10.06
CA THR A 9 6.42 9.78 -9.34
C THR A 9 5.24 8.87 -8.98
N SER A 10 4.82 8.00 -9.89
CA SER A 10 3.68 7.11 -9.66
C SER A 10 3.93 6.15 -8.50
N ILE A 11 5.12 5.58 -8.39
CA ILE A 11 5.46 4.66 -7.30
C ILE A 11 5.36 5.39 -5.95
N TRP A 12 5.99 6.54 -5.85
CA TRP A 12 6.00 7.29 -4.60
C TRP A 12 4.64 7.88 -4.23
N HIS A 13 3.84 8.22 -5.24
CA HIS A 13 2.46 8.64 -5.02
C HIS A 13 1.64 7.52 -4.35
N TYR A 14 1.72 6.30 -4.87
CA TYR A 14 1.00 5.17 -4.28
C TYR A 14 1.59 4.72 -2.95
N PHE A 15 2.90 4.79 -2.80
CA PHE A 15 3.54 4.52 -1.51
C PHE A 15 3.04 5.48 -0.43
N ASP A 16 3.01 6.76 -0.72
CA ASP A 16 2.47 7.77 0.19
C ASP A 16 1.00 7.50 0.53
N ALA A 17 0.20 7.18 -0.48
CA ALA A 17 -1.22 6.87 -0.28
C ALA A 17 -1.42 5.67 0.66
N ILE A 18 -0.64 4.61 0.51
CA ILE A 18 -0.71 3.43 1.37
C ILE A 18 -0.28 3.75 2.80
N THR A 19 0.76 4.54 2.98
CA THR A 19 1.21 4.94 4.33
C THR A 19 0.18 5.77 5.07
N GLY A 20 -0.72 6.42 4.33
CA GLY A 20 -1.84 7.17 4.90
C GLY A 20 -2.99 6.29 5.42
N VAL A 21 -2.99 5.00 5.11
CA VAL A 21 -4.06 4.07 5.52
C VAL A 21 -3.61 3.22 6.70
N PRO A 22 -4.20 3.39 7.90
CA PRO A 22 -3.93 2.50 9.03
C PRO A 22 -4.28 1.06 8.67
N ARG A 23 -3.30 0.14 8.83
CA ARG A 23 -3.44 -1.25 8.38
C ARG A 23 -2.71 -2.25 9.29
N PRO A 24 -2.98 -2.21 10.61
CA PRO A 24 -2.37 -3.17 11.51
C PRO A 24 -2.87 -4.58 11.20
N SER A 25 -2.01 -5.56 11.44
CA SER A 25 -2.35 -6.98 11.24
C SER A 25 -3.64 -7.33 11.97
N LYS A 26 -4.51 -8.07 11.32
CA LYS A 26 -5.87 -8.45 11.77
C LYS A 26 -6.90 -7.32 11.77
N LYS A 27 -6.52 -6.12 11.30
CA LYS A 27 -7.41 -4.97 11.14
C LYS A 27 -7.19 -4.35 9.76
N GLU A 28 -7.33 -5.16 8.72
CA GLU A 28 -7.01 -4.81 7.35
C GLU A 28 -8.19 -4.23 6.56
N GLU A 29 -9.33 -3.97 7.19
CA GLU A 29 -10.54 -3.54 6.49
C GLU A 29 -10.33 -2.26 5.67
N ARG A 30 -9.60 -1.29 6.21
CA ARG A 30 -9.37 -0.01 5.53
C ARG A 30 -8.45 -0.16 4.32
N ILE A 31 -7.36 -0.91 4.45
CA ILE A 31 -6.46 -1.13 3.32
C ILE A 31 -7.13 -1.99 2.25
N ARG A 32 -7.98 -2.93 2.65
CA ARG A 32 -8.79 -3.71 1.70
C ARG A 32 -9.72 -2.80 0.91
N GLU A 33 -10.45 -1.92 1.59
CA GLU A 33 -11.31 -0.94 0.95
C GLU A 33 -10.54 -0.02 0.01
N PHE A 34 -9.37 0.43 0.42
CA PHE A 34 -8.47 1.21 -0.42
C PHE A 34 -8.14 0.48 -1.72
N LEU A 35 -7.79 -0.82 -1.63
CA LEU A 35 -7.47 -1.63 -2.81
C LEU A 35 -8.69 -1.87 -3.71
N LEU A 36 -9.86 -2.09 -3.11
CA LEU A 36 -11.12 -2.24 -3.88
C LEU A 36 -11.44 -0.95 -4.64
N ASN A 37 -11.31 0.19 -4.01
CA ASN A 37 -11.53 1.49 -4.65
C ASN A 37 -10.51 1.75 -5.75
N PHE A 38 -9.24 1.42 -5.51
CA PHE A 38 -8.20 1.50 -6.53
C PHE A 38 -8.55 0.68 -7.77
N ALA A 39 -8.92 -0.59 -7.58
CA ALA A 39 -9.30 -1.46 -8.70
C ALA A 39 -10.48 -0.90 -9.49
N LYS A 40 -11.47 -0.37 -8.78
CA LYS A 40 -12.65 0.24 -9.39
C LYS A 40 -12.28 1.48 -10.21
N GLU A 41 -11.46 2.35 -9.66
CA GLU A 41 -11.00 3.57 -10.35
C GLU A 41 -10.19 3.25 -11.60
N GLN A 42 -9.43 2.15 -11.57
CA GLN A 42 -8.63 1.68 -12.71
C GLN A 42 -9.40 0.77 -13.67
N ASN A 43 -10.69 0.54 -13.44
CA ASN A 43 -11.52 -0.39 -14.21
C ASN A 43 -10.92 -1.81 -14.26
N LEU A 44 -10.39 -2.28 -13.16
CA LEU A 44 -9.82 -3.61 -13.03
C LEU A 44 -10.78 -4.55 -12.28
N GLU A 45 -10.80 -5.81 -12.70
CA GLU A 45 -11.54 -6.85 -11.98
C GLU A 45 -10.89 -7.08 -10.62
N VAL A 46 -11.71 -7.19 -9.57
CA VAL A 46 -11.23 -7.45 -8.23
C VAL A 46 -12.09 -8.51 -7.56
N LYS A 47 -11.45 -9.41 -6.83
CA LYS A 47 -12.12 -10.45 -6.04
C LYS A 47 -11.55 -10.43 -4.62
N VAL A 48 -12.42 -10.71 -3.66
CA VAL A 48 -12.06 -10.85 -2.25
C VAL A 48 -12.50 -12.24 -1.80
N ASP A 49 -11.60 -13.00 -1.20
CA ASP A 49 -11.92 -14.31 -0.68
C ASP A 49 -12.53 -14.24 0.75
N LYS A 50 -12.87 -15.38 1.31
CA LYS A 50 -13.48 -15.47 2.64
C LYS A 50 -12.58 -14.97 3.76
N THR A 51 -11.27 -15.04 3.58
CA THR A 51 -10.27 -14.57 4.55
C THR A 51 -10.07 -13.06 4.42
N GLY A 52 -10.41 -12.49 3.28
CA GLY A 52 -10.22 -11.08 2.99
C GLY A 52 -9.02 -10.78 2.11
N ASN A 53 -8.42 -11.79 1.50
CA ASN A 53 -7.37 -11.57 0.50
C ASN A 53 -7.98 -10.92 -0.74
N VAL A 54 -7.23 -10.02 -1.35
CA VAL A 54 -7.67 -9.26 -2.53
C VAL A 54 -6.87 -9.72 -3.74
N VAL A 55 -7.58 -10.05 -4.82
CA VAL A 55 -6.97 -10.38 -6.11
C VAL A 55 -7.46 -9.38 -7.14
N ILE A 56 -6.56 -8.65 -7.74
CA ILE A 56 -6.84 -7.69 -8.80
C ILE A 56 -6.28 -8.26 -10.11
N THR A 57 -7.13 -8.31 -11.13
CA THR A 57 -6.76 -8.86 -12.44
C THR A 57 -6.66 -7.75 -13.45
N LYS A 58 -5.52 -7.66 -14.12
CA LYS A 58 -5.32 -6.80 -15.29
C LYS A 58 -5.18 -7.69 -16.51
N GLU A 59 -6.05 -7.49 -17.48
CA GLU A 59 -5.99 -8.21 -18.74
C GLU A 59 -4.69 -7.92 -19.51
N ALA A 60 -4.33 -8.84 -20.40
CA ALA A 60 -3.17 -8.68 -21.25
C ALA A 60 -3.26 -7.39 -22.08
N THR A 61 -2.13 -6.75 -22.29
CA THR A 61 -2.02 -5.66 -23.26
C THR A 61 -2.41 -6.17 -24.65
N PRO A 62 -3.17 -5.39 -25.46
CA PRO A 62 -3.53 -5.80 -26.82
C PRO A 62 -2.31 -6.28 -27.61
N GLY A 63 -2.43 -7.45 -28.21
CA GLY A 63 -1.34 -8.13 -28.90
C GLY A 63 -0.50 -9.07 -28.04
N CYS A 64 -0.71 -9.10 -26.73
CA CYS A 64 0.04 -9.93 -25.77
C CYS A 64 -0.82 -11.02 -25.11
N GLU A 65 -1.99 -11.33 -25.68
CA GLU A 65 -2.97 -12.26 -25.09
C GLU A 65 -2.41 -13.68 -24.89
N GLY A 66 -1.44 -14.07 -25.71
CA GLY A 66 -0.78 -15.37 -25.59
C GLY A 66 0.37 -15.42 -24.59
N ALA A 67 0.72 -14.31 -23.95
CA ALA A 67 1.81 -14.27 -23.00
C ALA A 67 1.43 -14.97 -21.68
N PRO A 68 2.39 -15.60 -20.98
CA PRO A 68 2.13 -16.21 -19.69
C PRO A 68 1.65 -15.20 -18.66
N THR A 69 0.74 -15.62 -17.78
CA THR A 69 0.28 -14.79 -16.68
C THR A 69 1.39 -14.54 -15.66
N VAL A 70 1.54 -13.29 -15.23
CA VAL A 70 2.46 -12.91 -14.15
C VAL A 70 1.65 -12.63 -12.91
N ILE A 71 2.07 -13.17 -11.77
CA ILE A 71 1.44 -12.92 -10.47
C ILE A 71 2.40 -12.12 -9.62
N LEU A 72 1.95 -10.95 -9.16
CA LEU A 72 2.64 -10.15 -8.16
C LEU A 72 1.95 -10.36 -6.82
N GLN A 73 2.70 -10.64 -5.78
CA GLN A 73 2.13 -10.94 -4.46
C GLN A 73 2.80 -10.07 -3.39
N ALA A 74 1.98 -9.55 -2.48
CA ALA A 74 2.42 -8.83 -1.30
C ALA A 74 1.38 -8.98 -0.20
N HIS A 75 1.72 -8.61 1.03
CA HIS A 75 0.74 -8.56 2.11
C HIS A 75 0.22 -7.13 2.29
N MET A 76 -1.03 -7.00 2.76
CA MET A 76 -1.69 -5.71 2.94
C MET A 76 -1.39 -5.06 4.29
N ASP A 77 -1.25 -5.87 5.32
CA ASP A 77 -1.04 -5.41 6.68
C ASP A 77 0.41 -4.96 6.91
N MET A 78 0.63 -4.35 8.06
CA MET A 78 1.97 -4.02 8.51
C MET A 78 2.16 -4.39 9.96
N VAL A 79 3.40 -4.69 10.34
CA VAL A 79 3.82 -4.81 11.72
C VAL A 79 3.82 -3.42 12.35
N CYS A 80 3.13 -3.28 13.47
CA CYS A 80 2.94 -2.00 14.15
C CYS A 80 3.86 -1.92 15.37
N GLU A 81 5.01 -1.30 15.19
CA GLU A 81 5.99 -1.05 16.24
C GLU A 81 6.41 0.42 16.23
N LYS A 82 6.69 0.95 17.41
CA LYS A 82 7.13 2.34 17.56
C LYS A 82 8.16 2.46 18.69
N ASN A 83 8.91 3.56 18.66
CA ASN A 83 9.79 3.92 19.77
C ASN A 83 8.94 4.27 21.01
N GLY A 84 9.47 4.00 22.21
CA GLY A 84 8.73 4.17 23.46
C GLY A 84 8.31 5.60 23.77
N ASP A 85 9.06 6.59 23.27
CA ASP A 85 8.80 8.01 23.46
C ASP A 85 7.89 8.63 22.39
N VAL A 86 7.48 7.86 21.39
CA VAL A 86 6.64 8.31 20.29
C VAL A 86 5.18 8.03 20.60
N LYS A 87 4.33 9.05 20.41
CA LYS A 87 2.87 8.90 20.45
C LYS A 87 2.39 8.59 19.03
N HIS A 88 1.81 7.41 18.85
CA HIS A 88 1.23 7.00 17.57
C HIS A 88 0.13 5.97 17.82
N ASP A 89 -1.02 6.19 17.23
CA ASP A 89 -2.13 5.23 17.24
C ASP A 89 -2.21 4.56 15.87
N PHE A 90 -1.75 3.31 15.80
CA PHE A 90 -1.71 2.55 14.55
C PHE A 90 -3.09 2.25 13.95
N GLU A 91 -4.16 2.43 14.70
CA GLU A 91 -5.52 2.27 14.20
C GLU A 91 -6.11 3.56 13.62
N ARG A 92 -5.46 4.71 13.83
CA ARG A 92 -5.98 6.02 13.42
C ARG A 92 -4.99 6.88 12.66
N ASP A 93 -3.73 6.84 13.07
CA ASP A 93 -2.73 7.78 12.55
C ASP A 93 -2.05 7.24 11.29
N PRO A 94 -1.85 8.08 10.28
CA PRO A 94 -1.00 7.72 9.14
C PRO A 94 0.46 7.60 9.58
N ILE A 95 1.22 6.81 8.84
CA ILE A 95 2.67 6.76 9.02
C ILE A 95 3.26 8.07 8.52
N GLU A 96 4.00 8.76 9.38
CA GLU A 96 4.66 10.01 9.03
C GLU A 96 6.01 9.72 8.41
N THR A 97 6.12 9.91 7.10
CA THR A 97 7.35 9.67 6.34
C THR A 97 8.17 10.94 6.17
N TYR A 98 9.47 10.77 6.03
CA TYR A 98 10.38 11.87 5.71
C TYR A 98 11.60 11.38 4.93
N ILE A 99 12.27 12.28 4.25
CA ILE A 99 13.48 11.97 3.49
C ILE A 99 14.70 12.35 4.33
N ASP A 100 15.62 11.41 4.46
CA ASP A 100 16.90 11.60 5.13
C ASP A 100 18.02 11.15 4.18
N GLY A 101 18.58 12.09 3.45
CA GLY A 101 19.57 11.81 2.42
C GLY A 101 19.00 10.94 1.30
N GLU A 102 19.52 9.72 1.17
CA GLU A 102 19.07 8.74 0.17
C GLU A 102 17.98 7.79 0.71
N TRP A 103 17.47 8.04 1.91
CA TRP A 103 16.52 7.15 2.59
C TRP A 103 15.17 7.81 2.78
N VAL A 104 14.13 7.02 2.62
CA VAL A 104 12.79 7.36 3.13
C VAL A 104 12.61 6.63 4.45
N LYS A 105 12.26 7.37 5.47
CA LYS A 105 12.11 6.88 6.84
C LYS A 105 10.74 7.22 7.41
N ALA A 106 10.36 6.53 8.49
CA ALA A 106 9.19 6.88 9.30
C ALA A 106 9.64 7.49 10.63
N ARG A 107 8.86 8.44 11.15
CA ARG A 107 9.17 9.12 12.41
C ARG A 107 8.84 8.24 13.61
N GLY A 108 9.83 7.48 14.04
CA GLY A 108 9.75 6.68 15.25
C GLY A 108 8.82 5.48 15.20
N THR A 109 8.35 5.09 14.02
CA THR A 109 7.50 3.92 13.81
C THR A 109 8.09 3.00 12.74
N THR A 110 7.53 1.80 12.64
CA THR A 110 7.74 0.96 11.45
C THR A 110 7.18 1.67 10.21
N LEU A 111 7.72 1.34 9.05
CA LEU A 111 7.31 1.97 7.78
C LEU A 111 6.35 1.09 6.97
N GLY A 112 6.39 -0.20 7.18
CA GLY A 112 5.53 -1.13 6.47
C GLY A 112 5.72 -2.56 6.92
#